data_4d57fe41ccd807679b1896cfc5f2ba9a
#
_entry.id   4d57fe41ccd807679b1896cfc5f2ba9a
#
_cell.length_a   1.000
_cell.length_b   1.000
_cell.length_c   1.000
_cell.angle_alpha   90.00
_cell.angle_beta   90.00
_cell.angle_gamma   90.00
#
_symmetry.space_group_name_H-M   'P 1'
#
loop_
_entity.id
_entity.type
_entity.pdbx_description
1 polymer ?
#
loop_
_entity_poly.entity_id
_entity_poly.type
_entity_poly.pdbx_seq_one_letter_code
_entity_poly.pdbx_strand_id
1 'polypeptide(L)'
;MVTGAAGLIGREVTALLGREGAAVTALVLDDPGGLAADRVVVGDAGDPRAVRDALAGVDAVVHLAALASPAHGTAREVYLGNTGATFTVLDEAVRAGVRRAVIASSLSILGLPFAERPLHPAYVPVDERLPLQIEDPYGLSKAVDEQIAGTYARQHGLAVVALRYPFVADARREEQRRADLAADPASGARELWAHLDVSDAARAAWLGLTRPVEGFHAVFVAAPETLAPYPTGDLVARYHPGSELRRPLRGREVPIDLGAAERLLGFTALHRREIEERPLPPP
;
A
#
# COMPACT_ATOMS: atom_id res chain seq x y z
N MET A 1 12.41 -1.44 12.93
CA MET A 1 13.03 -1.98 11.68
C MET A 1 12.15 -1.65 10.49
N VAL A 2 12.76 -1.30 9.36
CA VAL A 2 12.08 -1.12 8.07
C VAL A 2 12.69 -2.08 7.05
N THR A 3 11.89 -2.99 6.49
CA THR A 3 12.33 -3.83 5.37
C THR A 3 11.98 -3.17 4.04
N GLY A 4 12.73 -3.44 2.97
CA GLY A 4 12.53 -2.73 1.72
C GLY A 4 12.86 -1.22 1.81
N ALA A 5 13.71 -0.86 2.76
CA ALA A 5 14.05 0.53 3.09
C ALA A 5 14.69 1.30 1.91
N ALA A 6 15.30 0.61 0.94
CA ALA A 6 15.86 1.22 -0.26
C ALA A 6 14.83 1.58 -1.34
N GLY A 7 13.59 1.09 -1.22
CA GLY A 7 12.49 1.38 -2.17
C GLY A 7 11.93 2.81 -2.01
N LEU A 8 11.02 3.19 -2.93
CA LEU A 8 10.41 4.52 -2.95
C LEU A 8 9.76 4.87 -1.60
N ILE A 9 8.83 4.03 -1.13
CA ILE A 9 8.15 4.24 0.16
C ILE A 9 9.12 4.06 1.32
N GLY A 10 10.00 3.06 1.24
CA GLY A 10 10.95 2.73 2.32
C GLY A 10 11.89 3.87 2.67
N ARG A 11 12.42 4.57 1.68
CA ARG A 11 13.28 5.75 1.90
C ARG A 11 12.55 6.87 2.64
N GLU A 12 11.31 7.15 2.25
CA GLU A 12 10.53 8.19 2.91
C GLU A 12 10.09 7.78 4.32
N VAL A 13 9.76 6.49 4.52
CA VAL A 13 9.46 5.94 5.86
C VAL A 13 10.67 6.05 6.77
N THR A 14 11.87 5.62 6.34
CA THR A 14 13.09 5.72 7.16
C THR A 14 13.40 7.17 7.52
N ALA A 15 13.30 8.07 6.55
CA ALA A 15 13.52 9.50 6.78
C ALA A 15 12.49 10.10 7.76
N LEU A 16 11.21 9.77 7.60
CA LEU A 16 10.16 10.23 8.52
C LEU A 16 10.40 9.70 9.93
N LEU A 17 10.64 8.40 10.10
CA LEU A 17 10.89 7.79 11.42
C LEU A 17 12.07 8.46 12.14
N GLY A 18 13.17 8.75 11.43
CA GLY A 18 14.30 9.47 11.98
C GLY A 18 13.95 10.90 12.40
N ARG A 19 13.16 11.64 11.61
CA ARG A 19 12.66 12.99 11.98
C ARG A 19 11.76 12.96 13.23
N GLU A 20 11.01 11.88 13.42
CA GLU A 20 10.15 11.67 14.60
C GLU A 20 10.94 11.11 15.82
N GLY A 21 12.27 11.02 15.71
CA GLY A 21 13.15 10.62 16.82
C GLY A 21 13.27 9.11 17.05
N ALA A 22 12.81 8.28 16.13
CA ALA A 22 12.97 6.83 16.22
C ALA A 22 14.36 6.40 15.71
N ALA A 23 15.01 5.46 16.43
CA ALA A 23 16.17 4.75 15.90
C ALA A 23 15.73 3.76 14.81
N VAL A 24 16.31 3.84 13.62
CA VAL A 24 15.88 3.05 12.46
C VAL A 24 16.94 2.02 12.06
N THR A 25 16.55 0.74 12.09
CA THR A 25 17.28 -0.34 11.41
C THR A 25 16.66 -0.58 10.05
N ALA A 26 17.42 -0.41 8.98
CA ALA A 26 17.02 -0.69 7.60
C ALA A 26 17.47 -2.09 7.19
N LEU A 27 16.54 -2.94 6.71
CA LEU A 27 16.87 -4.22 6.05
C LEU A 27 16.69 -4.06 4.54
N VAL A 28 17.75 -4.28 3.79
CA VAL A 28 17.82 -4.08 2.33
C VAL A 28 18.52 -5.25 1.65
N LEU A 29 18.16 -5.55 0.39
CA LEU A 29 18.88 -6.56 -0.39
C LEU A 29 20.30 -6.11 -0.72
N ASP A 30 20.43 -4.83 -1.13
CA ASP A 30 21.71 -4.18 -1.43
C ASP A 30 21.71 -2.81 -0.76
N ASP A 31 22.84 -2.42 -0.18
CA ASP A 31 23.00 -1.10 0.44
C ASP A 31 23.27 -0.04 -0.65
N PRO A 32 22.31 0.85 -0.93
CA PRO A 32 22.49 1.92 -1.92
C PRO A 32 23.37 3.06 -1.40
N GLY A 33 23.74 3.04 -0.13
CA GLY A 33 24.35 4.17 0.58
C GLY A 33 23.37 5.31 0.87
N GLY A 34 23.64 6.09 1.90
CA GLY A 34 22.90 7.32 2.22
C GLY A 34 21.45 7.12 2.67
N LEU A 35 21.08 5.95 3.16
CA LEU A 35 19.78 5.75 3.82
C LEU A 35 19.76 6.52 5.15
N ALA A 36 18.62 7.15 5.45
CA ALA A 36 18.38 7.84 6.72
C ALA A 36 18.06 6.82 7.84
N ALA A 37 19.02 5.91 8.09
CA ALA A 37 18.90 4.85 9.08
C ALA A 37 20.13 4.82 9.97
N ASP A 38 19.95 4.50 11.26
CA ASP A 38 21.06 4.38 12.24
C ASP A 38 21.86 3.10 12.01
N ARG A 39 21.20 2.07 11.48
CA ARG A 39 21.80 0.78 11.15
C ARG A 39 21.26 0.26 9.83
N VAL A 40 22.16 -0.21 8.96
CA VAL A 40 21.80 -0.91 7.72
C VAL A 40 22.22 -2.37 7.84
N VAL A 41 21.31 -3.28 7.55
CA VAL A 41 21.55 -4.72 7.45
C VAL A 41 21.29 -5.13 6.00
N VAL A 42 22.28 -5.73 5.37
CA VAL A 42 22.14 -6.28 4.02
C VAL A 42 21.70 -7.73 4.11
N GLY A 43 20.56 -8.04 3.49
CA GLY A 43 20.00 -9.40 3.48
C GLY A 43 18.58 -9.44 2.93
N ASP A 44 18.13 -10.66 2.63
CA ASP A 44 16.78 -10.91 2.15
C ASP A 44 15.80 -10.95 3.33
N ALA A 45 14.65 -10.28 3.18
CA ALA A 45 13.56 -10.34 4.16
C ALA A 45 12.93 -11.75 4.28
N GLY A 46 13.18 -12.64 3.34
CA GLY A 46 12.85 -14.07 3.40
C GLY A 46 13.90 -14.92 4.15
N ASP A 47 15.09 -14.38 4.45
CA ASP A 47 16.10 -15.10 5.25
C ASP A 47 15.90 -14.85 6.76
N PRO A 48 15.55 -15.88 7.55
CA PRO A 48 15.34 -15.72 8.99
C PRO A 48 16.59 -15.22 9.75
N ARG A 49 17.81 -15.45 9.22
CA ARG A 49 19.04 -14.99 9.87
C ARG A 49 19.20 -13.48 9.69
N ALA A 50 19.02 -12.99 8.47
CA ALA A 50 19.09 -11.56 8.16
C ALA A 50 18.02 -10.78 8.92
N VAL A 51 16.79 -11.31 8.96
CA VAL A 51 15.67 -10.69 9.69
C VAL A 51 15.92 -10.66 11.20
N ARG A 52 16.42 -11.75 11.78
CA ARG A 52 16.74 -11.81 13.21
C ARG A 52 17.87 -10.84 13.58
N ASP A 53 18.91 -10.73 12.76
CA ASP A 53 19.96 -9.74 12.97
C ASP A 53 19.37 -8.32 12.93
N ALA A 54 18.58 -8.00 11.93
CA ALA A 54 17.94 -6.69 11.79
C ALA A 54 16.97 -6.34 12.93
N LEU A 55 16.38 -7.34 13.60
CA LEU A 55 15.47 -7.17 14.73
C LEU A 55 16.14 -6.93 16.09
N ALA A 56 17.45 -6.98 16.18
CA ALA A 56 18.15 -6.75 17.44
C ALA A 56 17.86 -5.34 18.00
N GLY A 57 17.18 -5.26 19.15
CA GLY A 57 16.80 -4.01 19.80
C GLY A 57 15.63 -3.26 19.16
N VAL A 58 14.80 -3.93 18.35
CA VAL A 58 13.68 -3.33 17.65
C VAL A 58 12.36 -3.52 18.39
N ASP A 59 11.58 -2.45 18.53
CA ASP A 59 10.25 -2.43 19.19
C ASP A 59 9.10 -2.60 18.21
N ALA A 60 9.30 -2.17 16.93
CA ALA A 60 8.25 -2.18 15.91
C ALA A 60 8.81 -2.43 14.50
N VAL A 61 7.96 -2.93 13.60
CA VAL A 61 8.34 -3.29 12.24
C VAL A 61 7.47 -2.56 11.22
N VAL A 62 8.11 -2.02 10.16
CA VAL A 62 7.45 -1.64 8.90
C VAL A 62 7.97 -2.57 7.80
N HIS A 63 7.09 -3.44 7.30
CA HIS A 63 7.44 -4.41 6.27
C HIS A 63 6.97 -3.95 4.89
N LEU A 64 7.95 -3.49 4.07
CA LEU A 64 7.71 -2.97 2.72
C LEU A 64 8.44 -3.80 1.65
N ALA A 65 9.29 -4.77 2.06
CA ALA A 65 10.01 -5.62 1.13
C ALA A 65 9.04 -6.50 0.34
N ALA A 66 9.00 -6.34 -0.97
CA ALA A 66 8.20 -7.13 -1.88
C ALA A 66 8.66 -6.94 -3.34
N LEU A 67 8.37 -7.92 -4.18
CA LEU A 67 8.29 -7.74 -5.63
C LEU A 67 6.93 -7.07 -5.90
N ALA A 68 6.94 -5.75 -6.13
CA ALA A 68 5.76 -4.88 -6.07
C ALA A 68 4.85 -4.90 -7.33
N SER A 69 5.03 -5.89 -8.20
CA SER A 69 4.26 -6.06 -9.44
C SER A 69 4.48 -7.47 -9.99
N PRO A 70 3.50 -8.05 -10.73
CA PRO A 70 3.71 -9.30 -11.47
C PRO A 70 4.86 -9.25 -12.47
N ALA A 71 5.22 -8.04 -12.95
CA ALA A 71 6.30 -7.85 -13.93
C ALA A 71 7.71 -7.93 -13.29
N HIS A 72 7.84 -7.99 -11.97
CA HIS A 72 9.14 -8.01 -11.31
C HIS A 72 9.74 -9.42 -11.14
N GLY A 73 9.10 -10.44 -11.68
CA GLY A 73 9.58 -11.81 -11.65
C GLY A 73 8.59 -12.79 -12.26
N THR A 74 8.89 -14.07 -12.23
CA THR A 74 7.93 -15.11 -12.56
C THR A 74 6.79 -15.13 -11.52
N ALA A 75 5.64 -15.67 -11.88
CA ALA A 75 4.50 -15.83 -10.96
C ALA A 75 4.91 -16.52 -9.64
N ARG A 76 5.78 -17.53 -9.75
CA ARG A 76 6.29 -18.27 -8.59
C ARG A 76 7.19 -17.40 -7.70
N GLU A 77 8.11 -16.63 -8.28
CA GLU A 77 9.02 -15.74 -7.55
C GLU A 77 8.25 -14.63 -6.84
N VAL A 78 7.30 -13.99 -7.53
CA VAL A 78 6.47 -12.94 -6.93
C VAL A 78 5.64 -13.49 -5.76
N TYR A 79 4.94 -14.60 -5.98
CA TYR A 79 4.08 -15.15 -4.94
C TYR A 79 4.87 -15.68 -3.73
N LEU A 80 5.83 -16.57 -3.97
CA LEU A 80 6.60 -17.18 -2.86
C LEU A 80 7.55 -16.20 -2.19
N GLY A 81 8.17 -15.30 -2.95
CA GLY A 81 9.06 -14.27 -2.40
C GLY A 81 8.32 -13.35 -1.44
N ASN A 82 7.16 -12.82 -1.86
CA ASN A 82 6.38 -11.90 -1.02
C ASN A 82 5.82 -12.62 0.22
N THR A 83 5.12 -13.73 0.04
CA THR A 83 4.49 -14.44 1.17
C THR A 83 5.53 -15.04 2.13
N GLY A 84 6.66 -15.54 1.61
CA GLY A 84 7.77 -16.04 2.40
C GLY A 84 8.43 -14.94 3.23
N ALA A 85 8.66 -13.76 2.64
CA ALA A 85 9.22 -12.62 3.35
C ALA A 85 8.27 -12.12 4.46
N THR A 86 6.97 -11.96 4.17
CA THR A 86 5.97 -11.54 5.16
C THR A 86 5.90 -12.55 6.32
N PHE A 87 5.85 -13.85 6.03
CA PHE A 87 5.85 -14.89 7.06
C PHE A 87 7.09 -14.81 7.94
N THR A 88 8.28 -14.77 7.32
CA THR A 88 9.57 -14.74 8.03
C THR A 88 9.70 -13.50 8.92
N VAL A 89 9.35 -12.33 8.39
CA VAL A 89 9.44 -11.07 9.14
C VAL A 89 8.52 -11.08 10.34
N LEU A 90 7.27 -11.54 10.21
CA LEU A 90 6.32 -11.55 11.33
C LEU A 90 6.65 -12.65 12.34
N ASP A 91 7.11 -13.82 11.92
CA ASP A 91 7.54 -14.90 12.81
C ASP A 91 8.74 -14.49 13.68
N GLU A 92 9.79 -13.97 13.05
CA GLU A 92 10.97 -13.52 13.79
C GLU A 92 10.67 -12.26 14.63
N ALA A 93 9.77 -11.37 14.19
CA ALA A 93 9.34 -10.20 14.97
C ALA A 93 8.66 -10.65 16.28
N VAL A 94 7.74 -11.60 16.22
CA VAL A 94 7.09 -12.16 17.42
C VAL A 94 8.10 -12.83 18.35
N ARG A 95 9.03 -13.62 17.80
CA ARG A 95 10.13 -14.25 18.56
C ARG A 95 11.03 -13.24 19.27
N ALA A 96 11.27 -12.09 18.62
CA ALA A 96 12.04 -10.97 19.17
C ALA A 96 11.25 -10.13 20.21
N GLY A 97 9.97 -10.43 20.43
CA GLY A 97 9.12 -9.69 21.37
C GLY A 97 8.51 -8.42 20.81
N VAL A 98 8.58 -8.19 19.51
CA VAL A 98 7.92 -7.08 18.81
C VAL A 98 6.40 -7.19 19.00
N ARG A 99 5.75 -6.07 19.31
CA ARG A 99 4.31 -6.03 19.58
C ARG A 99 3.51 -5.29 18.50
N ARG A 100 4.18 -4.64 17.56
CA ARG A 100 3.52 -3.80 16.55
C ARG A 100 4.20 -3.92 15.20
N ALA A 101 3.38 -4.10 14.16
CA ALA A 101 3.86 -4.11 12.79
C ALA A 101 2.92 -3.32 11.87
N VAL A 102 3.49 -2.74 10.82
CA VAL A 102 2.77 -2.24 9.64
C VAL A 102 3.28 -3.03 8.45
N ILE A 103 2.39 -3.54 7.62
CA ILE A 103 2.75 -4.22 6.38
C ILE A 103 2.20 -3.47 5.16
N ALA A 104 2.96 -3.47 4.08
CA ALA A 104 2.47 -2.97 2.80
C ALA A 104 1.56 -4.01 2.14
N SER A 105 0.27 -3.77 2.16
CA SER A 105 -0.70 -4.38 1.26
C SER A 105 -0.85 -3.50 0.00
N SER A 106 -1.83 -3.77 -0.85
CA SER A 106 -2.00 -3.09 -2.13
C SER A 106 -3.47 -2.99 -2.53
N LEU A 107 -3.81 -1.96 -3.30
CA LEU A 107 -5.06 -1.89 -4.06
C LEU A 107 -5.23 -3.11 -4.99
N SER A 108 -4.13 -3.73 -5.41
CA SER A 108 -4.15 -4.91 -6.28
C SER A 108 -4.83 -6.13 -5.67
N ILE A 109 -5.05 -6.14 -4.35
CA ILE A 109 -5.87 -7.17 -3.67
C ILE A 109 -7.30 -7.23 -4.22
N LEU A 110 -7.80 -6.16 -4.83
CA LEU A 110 -9.11 -6.14 -5.49
C LEU A 110 -9.16 -7.02 -6.74
N GLY A 111 -7.98 -7.38 -7.30
CA GLY A 111 -7.84 -8.15 -8.52
C GLY A 111 -7.99 -7.34 -9.81
N LEU A 112 -8.26 -6.03 -9.74
CA LEU A 112 -8.49 -5.20 -10.92
C LEU A 112 -7.20 -4.81 -11.66
N PRO A 113 -6.11 -4.34 -10.99
CA PRO A 113 -4.96 -3.71 -11.65
C PRO A 113 -4.25 -4.61 -12.65
N PHE A 114 -4.10 -5.89 -12.35
CA PHE A 114 -3.33 -6.85 -13.16
C PHE A 114 -4.18 -7.96 -13.80
N ALA A 115 -5.51 -7.80 -13.81
CA ALA A 115 -6.40 -8.75 -14.46
C ALA A 115 -6.12 -8.86 -15.96
N GLU A 116 -6.15 -10.06 -16.53
CA GLU A 116 -6.00 -10.26 -17.99
C GLU A 116 -7.18 -9.68 -18.76
N ARG A 117 -8.38 -9.77 -18.20
CA ARG A 117 -9.63 -9.23 -18.75
C ARG A 117 -10.11 -8.01 -17.96
N PRO A 118 -10.93 -7.14 -18.55
CA PRO A 118 -11.57 -6.08 -17.80
C PRO A 118 -12.45 -6.66 -16.67
N LEU A 119 -12.14 -6.29 -15.43
CA LEU A 119 -12.94 -6.58 -14.25
C LEU A 119 -13.52 -5.28 -13.70
N HIS A 120 -14.66 -5.40 -13.04
CA HIS A 120 -15.33 -4.27 -12.42
C HIS A 120 -15.56 -4.55 -10.94
N PRO A 121 -15.39 -3.56 -10.05
CA PRO A 121 -15.76 -3.74 -8.66
C PRO A 121 -17.28 -3.96 -8.55
N ALA A 122 -17.72 -4.77 -7.61
CA ALA A 122 -19.16 -5.00 -7.41
C ALA A 122 -19.88 -3.69 -7.07
N TYR A 123 -19.20 -2.79 -6.37
CA TYR A 123 -19.72 -1.47 -6.00
C TYR A 123 -18.60 -0.42 -5.83
N VAL A 124 -19.00 0.85 -5.91
CA VAL A 124 -18.17 2.02 -5.60
C VAL A 124 -18.96 3.00 -4.71
N PRO A 125 -18.29 3.74 -3.78
CA PRO A 125 -16.90 3.61 -3.42
C PRO A 125 -16.57 2.21 -2.89
N VAL A 126 -15.40 1.67 -3.26
CA VAL A 126 -14.92 0.38 -2.74
C VAL A 126 -14.49 0.54 -1.28
N ASP A 127 -14.76 -0.46 -0.46
CA ASP A 127 -14.29 -0.54 0.92
C ASP A 127 -13.55 -1.87 1.17
N GLU A 128 -13.06 -2.09 2.39
CA GLU A 128 -12.29 -3.28 2.77
C GLU A 128 -13.09 -4.59 2.70
N ARG A 129 -14.41 -4.52 2.54
CA ARG A 129 -15.33 -5.67 2.45
C ARG A 129 -15.66 -6.06 1.00
N LEU A 130 -15.12 -5.31 0.02
CA LEU A 130 -15.37 -5.65 -1.39
C LEU A 130 -14.91 -7.09 -1.67
N PRO A 131 -15.75 -7.93 -2.32
CA PRO A 131 -15.33 -9.25 -2.77
C PRO A 131 -14.10 -9.18 -3.66
N LEU A 132 -13.07 -9.96 -3.32
CA LEU A 132 -11.82 -9.98 -4.07
C LEU A 132 -11.98 -10.78 -5.36
N GLN A 133 -11.40 -10.31 -6.46
CA GLN A 133 -11.46 -10.92 -7.80
C GLN A 133 -10.05 -11.22 -8.34
N ILE A 134 -9.16 -11.69 -7.48
CA ILE A 134 -7.72 -11.84 -7.76
C ILE A 134 -7.47 -12.87 -8.84
N GLU A 135 -6.77 -12.47 -9.91
CA GLU A 135 -6.35 -13.35 -11.03
C GLU A 135 -4.82 -13.32 -11.24
N ASP A 136 -4.07 -12.55 -10.45
CA ASP A 136 -2.62 -12.37 -10.61
C ASP A 136 -1.82 -12.77 -9.35
N PRO A 137 -0.53 -13.17 -9.51
CA PRO A 137 0.28 -13.65 -8.39
C PRO A 137 0.62 -12.58 -7.36
N TYR A 138 0.67 -11.29 -7.77
CA TYR A 138 0.97 -10.19 -6.85
C TYR A 138 -0.23 -9.88 -5.95
N GLY A 139 -1.42 -9.68 -6.54
CA GLY A 139 -2.65 -9.52 -5.76
C GLY A 139 -2.89 -10.69 -4.82
N LEU A 140 -2.65 -11.92 -5.31
CA LEU A 140 -2.75 -13.13 -4.49
C LEU A 140 -1.76 -13.10 -3.31
N SER A 141 -0.50 -12.71 -3.56
CA SER A 141 0.49 -12.61 -2.48
C SER A 141 0.05 -11.62 -1.41
N LYS A 142 -0.52 -10.46 -1.80
CA LYS A 142 -1.00 -9.46 -0.85
C LYS A 142 -2.20 -9.93 -0.02
N ALA A 143 -3.10 -10.70 -0.62
CA ALA A 143 -4.21 -11.32 0.14
C ALA A 143 -3.69 -12.33 1.16
N VAL A 144 -2.69 -13.12 0.80
CA VAL A 144 -2.06 -14.09 1.72
C VAL A 144 -1.23 -13.37 2.78
N ASP A 145 -0.52 -12.27 2.45
CA ASP A 145 0.17 -11.42 3.43
C ASP A 145 -0.78 -10.91 4.52
N GLU A 146 -1.98 -10.44 4.15
CA GLU A 146 -3.01 -10.05 5.11
C GLU A 146 -3.51 -11.23 5.97
N GLN A 147 -3.64 -12.44 5.39
CA GLN A 147 -4.02 -13.65 6.15
C GLN A 147 -2.92 -14.08 7.14
N ILE A 148 -1.67 -14.01 6.75
CA ILE A 148 -0.52 -14.26 7.62
C ILE A 148 -0.56 -13.26 8.79
N ALA A 149 -0.66 -11.96 8.50
CA ALA A 149 -0.72 -10.91 9.52
C ALA A 149 -1.88 -11.09 10.50
N GLY A 150 -3.08 -11.40 9.99
CA GLY A 150 -4.24 -11.69 10.82
C GLY A 150 -4.06 -12.92 11.71
N THR A 151 -3.32 -13.92 11.24
CA THR A 151 -3.00 -15.12 12.01
C THR A 151 -2.06 -14.80 13.18
N TYR A 152 -0.96 -14.06 12.92
CA TYR A 152 -0.03 -13.63 13.97
C TYR A 152 -0.69 -12.68 14.98
N ALA A 153 -1.60 -11.84 14.55
CA ALA A 153 -2.38 -10.98 15.45
C ALA A 153 -3.23 -11.82 16.42
N ARG A 154 -3.97 -12.82 15.91
CA ARG A 154 -4.81 -13.69 16.74
C ARG A 154 -4.00 -14.61 17.67
N GLN A 155 -2.90 -15.17 17.16
CA GLN A 155 -2.14 -16.19 17.85
C GLN A 155 -1.18 -15.60 18.90
N HIS A 156 -0.59 -14.44 18.62
CA HIS A 156 0.48 -13.86 19.41
C HIS A 156 0.17 -12.48 19.97
N GLY A 157 -1.00 -11.91 19.69
CA GLY A 157 -1.37 -10.57 20.13
C GLY A 157 -0.55 -9.47 19.46
N LEU A 158 0.04 -9.75 18.27
CA LEU A 158 0.73 -8.75 17.48
C LEU A 158 -0.29 -7.76 16.90
N ALA A 159 -0.14 -6.46 17.20
CA ALA A 159 -0.95 -5.44 16.56
C ALA A 159 -0.43 -5.18 15.13
N VAL A 160 -1.25 -5.42 14.11
CA VAL A 160 -0.83 -5.27 12.70
C VAL A 160 -1.80 -4.40 11.92
N VAL A 161 -1.25 -3.40 11.23
CA VAL A 161 -1.98 -2.61 10.23
C VAL A 161 -1.44 -2.95 8.84
N ALA A 162 -2.31 -3.45 7.97
CA ALA A 162 -2.02 -3.65 6.56
C ALA A 162 -2.53 -2.44 5.76
N LEU A 163 -1.62 -1.70 5.13
CA LEU A 163 -1.94 -0.52 4.35
C LEU A 163 -2.13 -0.91 2.89
N ARG A 164 -3.36 -0.86 2.39
CA ARG A 164 -3.70 -1.10 0.98
C ARG A 164 -3.36 0.13 0.16
N TYR A 165 -2.11 0.23 -0.26
CA TYR A 165 -1.61 1.33 -1.06
C TYR A 165 -2.13 1.28 -2.51
N PRO A 166 -2.54 2.42 -3.08
CA PRO A 166 -2.77 2.57 -4.52
C PRO A 166 -1.44 2.83 -5.25
N PHE A 167 -1.49 3.46 -6.43
CA PHE A 167 -0.30 4.01 -7.07
C PHE A 167 0.34 5.06 -6.17
N VAL A 168 1.53 4.75 -5.61
CA VAL A 168 2.31 5.66 -4.78
C VAL A 168 3.41 6.33 -5.62
N ALA A 169 3.51 7.64 -5.52
CA ALA A 169 4.42 8.41 -6.36
C ALA A 169 4.99 9.64 -5.65
N ASP A 170 6.16 10.08 -6.09
CA ASP A 170 6.68 11.41 -5.86
C ASP A 170 6.02 12.44 -6.81
N ALA A 171 6.28 13.72 -6.59
CA ALA A 171 5.68 14.81 -7.37
C ALA A 171 5.91 14.67 -8.89
N ARG A 172 7.08 14.18 -9.32
CA ARG A 172 7.40 14.00 -10.74
C ARG A 172 6.56 12.89 -11.36
N ARG A 173 6.46 11.75 -10.68
CA ARG A 173 5.66 10.59 -11.16
C ARG A 173 4.17 10.89 -11.13
N GLU A 174 3.69 11.67 -10.14
CA GLU A 174 2.30 12.14 -10.10
C GLU A 174 1.98 13.05 -11.30
N GLU A 175 2.88 13.98 -11.63
CA GLU A 175 2.69 14.87 -12.78
C GLU A 175 2.65 14.08 -14.09
N GLN A 176 3.53 13.10 -14.26
CA GLN A 176 3.48 12.21 -15.42
C GLN A 176 2.15 11.44 -15.46
N ARG A 177 1.74 10.85 -14.34
CA ARG A 177 0.48 10.08 -14.26
C ARG A 177 -0.73 10.97 -14.56
N ARG A 178 -0.73 12.22 -14.07
CA ARG A 178 -1.76 13.22 -14.37
C ARG A 178 -1.86 13.48 -15.87
N ALA A 179 -0.73 13.66 -16.54
CA ALA A 179 -0.70 13.87 -17.98
C ALA A 179 -1.24 12.64 -18.76
N ASP A 180 -0.84 11.43 -18.36
CA ASP A 180 -1.32 10.17 -18.95
C ASP A 180 -2.84 10.02 -18.79
N LEU A 181 -3.37 10.27 -17.59
CA LEU A 181 -4.81 10.20 -17.30
C LEU A 181 -5.61 11.30 -18.00
N ALA A 182 -5.00 12.45 -18.26
CA ALA A 182 -5.62 13.52 -19.02
C ALA A 182 -5.72 13.20 -20.53
N ALA A 183 -4.76 12.42 -21.04
CA ALA A 183 -4.73 11.97 -22.44
C ALA A 183 -5.57 10.70 -22.65
N ASP A 184 -5.46 9.74 -21.74
CA ASP A 184 -6.19 8.47 -21.75
C ASP A 184 -6.75 8.13 -20.37
N PRO A 185 -7.98 8.53 -20.04
CA PRO A 185 -8.61 8.20 -18.77
C PRO A 185 -8.85 6.70 -18.57
N ALA A 186 -8.91 5.89 -19.63
CA ALA A 186 -9.07 4.44 -19.53
C ALA A 186 -7.86 3.78 -18.83
N SER A 187 -6.67 4.36 -18.98
CA SER A 187 -5.42 3.85 -18.38
C SER A 187 -5.47 3.79 -16.85
N GLY A 188 -6.35 4.57 -16.20
CA GLY A 188 -6.53 4.57 -14.75
C GLY A 188 -7.67 3.69 -14.23
N ALA A 189 -8.49 3.16 -15.12
CA ALA A 189 -9.72 2.47 -14.71
C ALA A 189 -9.46 1.28 -13.78
N ARG A 190 -8.46 0.45 -14.08
CA ARG A 190 -8.10 -0.73 -13.28
C ARG A 190 -7.58 -0.38 -11.87
N GLU A 191 -7.02 0.81 -11.70
CA GLU A 191 -6.53 1.34 -10.42
C GLU A 191 -7.53 2.30 -9.77
N LEU A 192 -8.75 2.39 -10.31
CA LEU A 192 -9.79 3.31 -9.84
C LEU A 192 -9.30 4.77 -9.81
N TRP A 193 -8.36 5.13 -10.68
CA TRP A 193 -7.68 6.44 -10.74
C TRP A 193 -7.06 6.89 -9.41
N ALA A 194 -6.92 5.97 -8.46
CA ALA A 194 -6.43 6.26 -7.12
C ALA A 194 -4.91 6.47 -7.11
N HIS A 195 -4.46 7.38 -6.25
CA HIS A 195 -3.04 7.65 -6.03
C HIS A 195 -2.78 8.03 -4.57
N LEU A 196 -1.50 8.10 -4.21
CA LEU A 196 -1.05 8.64 -2.94
C LEU A 196 0.37 9.19 -3.08
N ASP A 197 0.60 10.41 -2.55
CA ASP A 197 1.96 10.96 -2.43
C ASP A 197 2.80 10.10 -1.50
N VAL A 198 4.07 9.93 -1.84
CA VAL A 198 4.99 9.06 -1.08
C VAL A 198 5.17 9.52 0.38
N SER A 199 5.11 10.82 0.64
CA SER A 199 5.21 11.37 2.01
C SER A 199 3.95 11.03 2.83
N ASP A 200 2.77 11.03 2.20
CA ASP A 200 1.54 10.58 2.84
C ASP A 200 1.54 9.06 3.04
N ALA A 201 2.13 8.29 2.12
CA ALA A 201 2.30 6.85 2.30
C ALA A 201 3.20 6.54 3.52
N ALA A 202 4.30 7.27 3.69
CA ALA A 202 5.15 7.16 4.87
C ALA A 202 4.42 7.58 6.15
N ARG A 203 3.62 8.65 6.10
CA ARG A 203 2.84 9.12 7.22
C ARG A 203 1.76 8.10 7.64
N ALA A 204 1.13 7.41 6.69
CA ALA A 204 0.20 6.32 7.00
C ALA A 204 0.91 5.19 7.76
N ALA A 205 2.14 4.83 7.36
CA ALA A 205 2.93 3.82 8.08
C ALA A 205 3.29 4.29 9.49
N TRP A 206 3.71 5.54 9.67
CA TRP A 206 3.98 6.13 10.99
C TRP A 206 2.74 6.09 11.89
N LEU A 207 1.57 6.48 11.38
CA LEU A 207 0.32 6.44 12.13
C LEU A 207 -0.06 4.99 12.48
N GLY A 208 0.15 4.02 11.60
CA GLY A 208 -0.04 2.60 11.87
C GLY A 208 0.84 2.07 13.02
N LEU A 209 2.04 2.63 13.18
CA LEU A 209 2.92 2.30 14.30
C LEU A 209 2.53 2.99 15.62
N THR A 210 1.99 4.22 15.57
CA THR A 210 1.85 5.08 16.76
C THR A 210 0.43 5.15 17.31
N ARG A 211 -0.59 4.88 16.49
CA ARG A 211 -1.98 4.86 16.97
C ARG A 211 -2.27 3.61 17.78
N PRO A 212 -3.14 3.70 18.81
CA PRO A 212 -3.48 2.57 19.68
C PRO A 212 -4.41 1.59 18.93
N VAL A 213 -3.81 0.74 18.08
CA VAL A 213 -4.50 -0.30 17.32
C VAL A 213 -4.22 -1.65 17.98
N GLU A 214 -5.23 -2.49 18.10
CA GLU A 214 -5.14 -3.87 18.59
C GLU A 214 -5.59 -4.85 17.50
N GLY A 215 -4.99 -6.03 17.46
CA GLY A 215 -5.33 -7.07 16.48
C GLY A 215 -4.87 -6.72 15.08
N PHE A 216 -5.61 -7.20 14.07
CA PHE A 216 -5.30 -7.01 12.65
C PHE A 216 -6.35 -6.12 11.98
N HIS A 217 -5.87 -5.12 11.26
CA HIS A 217 -6.71 -4.26 10.42
C HIS A 217 -6.06 -4.04 9.06
N ALA A 218 -6.85 -4.23 8.00
CA ALA A 218 -6.48 -3.78 6.66
C ALA A 218 -7.26 -2.50 6.34
N VAL A 219 -6.61 -1.48 5.78
CA VAL A 219 -7.26 -0.21 5.42
C VAL A 219 -6.72 0.32 4.09
N PHE A 220 -7.62 0.88 3.28
CA PHE A 220 -7.21 1.66 2.11
C PHE A 220 -6.68 3.03 2.54
N VAL A 221 -5.56 3.42 1.95
CA VAL A 221 -4.95 4.74 2.12
C VAL A 221 -4.73 5.37 0.75
N ALA A 222 -5.40 6.46 0.46
CA ALA A 222 -5.31 7.16 -0.83
C ALA A 222 -5.49 8.66 -0.65
N ALA A 223 -5.14 9.42 -1.69
CA ALA A 223 -5.56 10.81 -1.80
C ALA A 223 -7.09 10.87 -1.95
N PRO A 224 -7.75 11.91 -1.40
CA PRO A 224 -9.22 12.01 -1.43
C PRO A 224 -9.79 12.28 -2.82
N GLU A 225 -8.94 12.72 -3.75
CA GLU A 225 -9.29 13.01 -5.14
C GLU A 225 -8.37 12.25 -6.10
N THR A 226 -8.85 11.97 -7.30
CA THR A 226 -8.07 11.34 -8.38
C THR A 226 -7.15 12.34 -9.07
N LEU A 227 -6.11 11.84 -9.77
CA LEU A 227 -5.28 12.67 -10.65
C LEU A 227 -5.94 12.92 -12.03
N ALA A 228 -7.01 12.19 -12.37
CA ALA A 228 -7.74 12.41 -13.61
C ALA A 228 -8.51 13.75 -13.55
N PRO A 229 -8.44 14.60 -14.57
CA PRO A 229 -9.13 15.91 -14.58
C PRO A 229 -10.62 15.79 -14.93
N TYR A 230 -11.27 14.70 -14.60
CA TYR A 230 -12.64 14.41 -14.98
C TYR A 230 -13.50 14.03 -13.77
N PRO A 231 -14.81 14.32 -13.78
CA PRO A 231 -15.72 13.85 -12.74
C PRO A 231 -15.64 12.34 -12.58
N THR A 232 -15.37 11.88 -11.37
CA THR A 232 -15.20 10.44 -11.11
C THR A 232 -16.50 9.65 -11.38
N GLY A 233 -17.66 10.28 -11.17
CA GLY A 233 -18.94 9.66 -11.53
C GLY A 233 -19.03 9.27 -13.02
N ASP A 234 -18.56 10.16 -13.91
CA ASP A 234 -18.53 9.92 -15.35
C ASP A 234 -17.52 8.83 -15.73
N LEU A 235 -16.33 8.86 -15.08
CA LEU A 235 -15.32 7.83 -15.25
C LEU A 235 -15.87 6.43 -14.86
N VAL A 236 -16.49 6.32 -13.70
CA VAL A 236 -17.08 5.05 -13.23
C VAL A 236 -18.21 4.60 -14.16
N ALA A 237 -19.11 5.49 -14.55
CA ALA A 237 -20.20 5.15 -15.48
C ALA A 237 -19.68 4.61 -16.81
N ARG A 238 -18.58 5.14 -17.33
CA ARG A 238 -17.99 4.72 -18.62
C ARG A 238 -17.18 3.44 -18.51
N TYR A 239 -16.30 3.35 -17.51
CA TYR A 239 -15.29 2.30 -17.44
C TYR A 239 -15.63 1.15 -16.49
N HIS A 240 -16.63 1.35 -15.62
CA HIS A 240 -17.16 0.33 -14.72
C HIS A 240 -18.70 0.26 -14.75
N PRO A 241 -19.31 0.09 -15.94
CA PRO A 241 -20.77 0.23 -16.11
C PRO A 241 -21.60 -0.80 -15.31
N GLY A 242 -20.96 -1.89 -14.83
CA GLY A 242 -21.62 -2.92 -14.03
C GLY A 242 -21.51 -2.72 -12.51
N SER A 243 -20.82 -1.69 -12.06
CA SER A 243 -20.62 -1.44 -10.63
C SER A 243 -21.82 -0.74 -10.00
N GLU A 244 -22.28 -1.22 -8.85
CA GLU A 244 -23.30 -0.52 -8.06
C GLU A 244 -22.73 0.80 -7.51
N LEU A 245 -23.38 1.92 -7.77
CA LEU A 245 -23.03 3.19 -7.16
C LEU A 245 -23.76 3.33 -5.82
N ARG A 246 -23.08 3.04 -4.71
CA ARG A 246 -23.67 3.08 -3.36
C ARG A 246 -23.97 4.48 -2.84
N ARG A 247 -23.26 5.47 -3.37
CA ARG A 247 -23.53 6.90 -3.16
C ARG A 247 -22.96 7.73 -4.29
N PRO A 248 -23.47 8.94 -4.54
CA PRO A 248 -22.87 9.85 -5.51
C PRO A 248 -21.41 10.17 -5.18
N LEU A 249 -20.57 10.22 -6.21
CA LEU A 249 -19.19 10.71 -6.14
C LEU A 249 -19.18 12.20 -6.55
N ARG A 250 -18.51 13.04 -5.78
CA ARG A 250 -18.47 14.50 -6.01
C ARG A 250 -17.21 14.87 -6.76
N GLY A 251 -17.36 15.53 -7.91
CA GLY A 251 -16.21 15.98 -8.69
C GLY A 251 -15.21 14.85 -8.92
N ARG A 252 -13.96 15.08 -8.56
CA ARG A 252 -12.86 14.11 -8.68
C ARG A 252 -12.65 13.22 -7.44
N GLU A 253 -13.64 13.09 -6.58
CA GLU A 253 -13.56 12.23 -5.39
C GLU A 253 -13.08 10.82 -5.74
N VAL A 254 -12.08 10.29 -5.02
CA VAL A 254 -11.59 8.93 -5.25
C VAL A 254 -12.71 7.90 -4.99
N PRO A 255 -12.92 6.91 -5.86
CA PRO A 255 -14.01 5.94 -5.69
C PRO A 255 -13.65 4.84 -4.68
N ILE A 256 -13.02 5.24 -3.57
CA ILE A 256 -12.61 4.40 -2.44
C ILE A 256 -13.12 5.04 -1.16
N ASP A 257 -13.70 4.24 -0.28
CA ASP A 257 -14.07 4.69 1.06
C ASP A 257 -12.82 4.73 1.96
N LEU A 258 -12.40 5.93 2.34
CA LEU A 258 -11.24 6.17 3.19
C LEU A 258 -11.59 6.27 4.69
N GLY A 259 -12.85 6.08 5.04
CA GLY A 259 -13.33 6.26 6.41
C GLY A 259 -12.72 5.28 7.42
N ALA A 260 -12.29 4.09 6.99
CA ALA A 260 -11.61 3.14 7.88
C ALA A 260 -10.23 3.67 8.32
N ALA A 261 -9.43 4.20 7.40
CA ALA A 261 -8.14 4.80 7.71
C ALA A 261 -8.27 6.06 8.59
N GLU A 262 -9.28 6.89 8.33
CA GLU A 262 -9.56 8.07 9.15
C GLU A 262 -9.93 7.68 10.59
N ARG A 263 -10.87 6.76 10.78
CA ARG A 263 -11.31 6.32 12.11
C ARG A 263 -10.22 5.59 12.89
N LEU A 264 -9.49 4.68 12.25
CA LEU A 264 -8.51 3.82 12.90
C LEU A 264 -7.19 4.56 13.18
N LEU A 265 -6.71 5.31 12.19
CA LEU A 265 -5.39 5.91 12.19
C LEU A 265 -5.42 7.45 12.36
N GLY A 266 -6.57 8.09 12.17
CA GLY A 266 -6.65 9.54 11.98
C GLY A 266 -5.96 9.96 10.67
N PHE A 267 -5.91 9.07 9.68
CA PHE A 267 -5.23 9.33 8.41
C PHE A 267 -6.16 10.00 7.41
N THR A 268 -5.71 11.13 6.89
CA THR A 268 -6.21 11.76 5.67
C THR A 268 -4.99 12.27 4.90
N ALA A 269 -4.91 12.05 3.60
CA ALA A 269 -3.77 12.53 2.81
C ALA A 269 -3.70 14.07 2.84
N LEU A 270 -2.49 14.60 3.04
CA LEU A 270 -2.22 16.05 3.14
C LEU A 270 -1.83 16.65 1.81
N HIS A 271 -1.13 15.88 0.96
CA HIS A 271 -0.69 16.34 -0.35
C HIS A 271 -1.86 16.27 -1.33
N ARG A 272 -2.37 17.43 -1.68
CA ARG A 272 -3.46 17.60 -2.65
C ARG A 272 -2.92 18.27 -3.90
N ARG A 273 -3.44 17.88 -5.06
CA ARG A 273 -3.14 18.51 -6.34
C ARG A 273 -4.33 19.36 -6.79
N GLU A 274 -4.10 20.64 -6.97
CA GLU A 274 -5.09 21.49 -7.63
C GLU A 274 -5.13 21.13 -9.12
N ILE A 275 -6.24 20.53 -9.55
CA ILE A 275 -6.47 20.11 -10.92
C ILE A 275 -7.82 20.70 -11.35
N GLU A 276 -7.80 21.46 -12.41
CA GLU A 276 -9.03 22.00 -13.00
C GLU A 276 -9.86 20.85 -13.59
N GLU A 277 -11.09 20.73 -13.12
CA GLU A 277 -12.03 19.72 -13.60
C GLU A 277 -12.56 20.11 -14.98
N ARG A 278 -12.65 19.14 -15.88
CA ARG A 278 -13.20 19.30 -17.22
C ARG A 278 -14.13 18.14 -17.60
N PRO A 279 -15.05 18.34 -18.53
CA PRO A 279 -15.91 17.26 -18.99
C PRO A 279 -15.11 16.08 -19.55
N LEU A 280 -15.58 14.86 -19.28
CA LEU A 280 -15.00 13.66 -19.89
C LEU A 280 -15.26 13.70 -21.41
N PRO A 281 -14.20 13.58 -22.26
CA PRO A 281 -14.38 13.63 -23.69
C PRO A 281 -15.29 12.48 -24.17
N PRO A 282 -15.99 12.63 -25.31
CA PRO A 282 -16.79 11.55 -25.86
C PRO A 282 -15.93 10.30 -26.11
N PRO A 283 -16.53 9.10 -26.16
CA PRO A 283 -15.83 7.83 -26.38
C PRO A 283 -15.17 7.74 -27.75
#